data_0d96c21d7eda9e39b9e63b09f7889e86
#
_entry.id   0d96c21d7eda9e39b9e63b09f7889e86
#
_cell.length_a   1.000
_cell.length_b   1.000
_cell.length_c   1.000
_cell.angle_alpha   90.00
_cell.angle_beta   90.00
_cell.angle_gamma   90.00
#
_symmetry.space_group_name_H-M   'P 1'
#
loop_
_entity.id
_entity.type
_entity.pdbx_description
1 polymer ?
#
loop_
_entity_poly.entity_id
_entity_poly.type
_entity_poly.pdbx_seq_one_letter_code
_entity_poly.pdbx_strand_id
1 'polypeptide(L)'
;TIAYKYYADKVTSVNCATYTRTNGQWVPAAVEVLTNQFVLSNGKWNYDPSTVVDLPVGKGNAEVSAFYQLITDWVKENHPEYVTGYGNNDYYYGGSAYQNNFDFRVSEWKNQGTYNGMSDADIEKLMWERLPESFPHPLQVLYSTVAPVDGIDVIYTINFGIYDGSATTNWTIQYK
;
A
#
# COMPACT_ATOMS: atom_id res chain seq x y z
N THR A 1 2.35 17.57 25.73
CA THR A 1 1.79 16.27 25.33
C THR A 1 1.22 15.59 26.56
N ILE A 2 -0.02 15.15 26.49
CA ILE A 2 -0.69 14.39 27.54
C ILE A 2 -0.96 13.01 26.96
N ALA A 3 -0.33 11.99 27.54
CA ALA A 3 -0.61 10.60 27.25
C ALA A 3 -1.51 10.05 28.35
N TYR A 4 -2.56 9.38 27.99
CA TYR A 4 -3.44 8.72 28.96
C TYR A 4 -3.72 7.28 28.54
N LYS A 5 -3.85 6.44 29.56
CA LYS A 5 -4.16 5.02 29.40
C LYS A 5 -5.62 4.80 29.73
N TYR A 6 -6.37 4.28 28.78
CA TYR A 6 -7.73 3.81 29.02
C TYR A 6 -7.68 2.38 29.57
N TYR A 7 -8.32 2.14 30.69
CA TYR A 7 -8.33 0.84 31.32
C TYR A 7 -9.36 -0.05 30.66
N ALA A 8 -8.88 -1.08 29.98
CA ALA A 8 -9.67 -2.19 29.47
C ALA A 8 -8.84 -3.47 29.63
N ASP A 9 -9.46 -4.63 29.63
CA ASP A 9 -8.77 -5.93 29.76
C ASP A 9 -7.69 -6.14 28.67
N LYS A 10 -7.81 -5.43 27.56
CA LYS A 10 -6.79 -5.35 26.53
C LYS A 10 -6.64 -3.89 26.10
N VAL A 11 -5.48 -3.33 26.32
CA VAL A 11 -5.13 -1.99 25.81
C VAL A 11 -4.44 -2.17 24.46
N THR A 12 -5.14 -1.86 23.38
CA THR A 12 -4.61 -1.95 22.01
C THR A 12 -4.28 -0.59 21.41
N SER A 13 -4.60 0.52 22.10
CA SER A 13 -4.33 1.85 21.59
C SER A 13 -3.88 2.81 22.68
N VAL A 14 -3.05 3.77 22.29
CA VAL A 14 -2.66 4.90 23.15
C VAL A 14 -3.05 6.18 22.41
N ASN A 15 -3.92 6.97 23.02
CA ASN A 15 -4.30 8.26 22.47
C ASN A 15 -3.40 9.37 23.08
N CYS A 16 -2.80 10.16 22.22
CA CYS A 16 -1.98 11.30 22.61
C CYS A 16 -2.64 12.59 22.15
N ALA A 17 -2.81 13.56 23.05
CA ALA A 17 -3.25 14.90 22.72
C ALA A 17 -2.10 15.88 22.96
N THR A 18 -1.80 16.70 21.95
CA THR A 18 -0.76 17.73 22.04
C THR A 18 -1.41 19.10 22.14
N TYR A 19 -0.96 19.90 23.10
CA TYR A 19 -1.37 21.29 23.30
C TYR A 19 -0.17 22.20 23.11
N THR A 20 -0.38 23.32 22.44
CA THR A 20 0.58 24.42 22.34
C THR A 20 0.11 25.58 23.20
N ARG A 21 1.05 26.28 23.85
CA ARG A 21 0.73 27.49 24.62
C ARG A 21 0.88 28.70 23.72
N THR A 22 -0.25 29.33 23.38
CA THR A 22 -0.29 30.53 22.54
C THR A 22 -0.95 31.66 23.32
N ASN A 23 -0.28 32.80 23.45
CA ASN A 23 -0.76 33.97 24.20
C ASN A 23 -1.20 33.65 25.65
N GLY A 24 -0.47 32.74 26.29
CA GLY A 24 -0.74 32.33 27.67
C GLY A 24 -1.83 31.29 27.85
N GLN A 25 -2.52 30.91 26.80
CA GLN A 25 -3.56 29.87 26.80
C GLN A 25 -3.08 28.57 26.16
N TRP A 26 -3.53 27.44 26.71
CA TRP A 26 -3.29 26.14 26.10
C TRP A 26 -4.32 25.89 24.99
N VAL A 27 -3.85 25.82 23.76
CA VAL A 27 -4.69 25.56 22.58
C VAL A 27 -4.41 24.14 22.11
N PRO A 28 -5.45 23.31 21.84
CA PRO A 28 -5.23 22.01 21.25
C PRO A 28 -4.48 22.19 19.92
N ALA A 29 -3.35 21.50 19.77
CA ALA A 29 -2.78 21.27 18.45
C ALA A 29 -3.72 20.36 17.66
N ALA A 30 -3.59 20.35 16.34
CA ALA A 30 -4.32 19.39 15.53
C ALA A 30 -4.15 17.99 16.14
N VAL A 31 -5.26 17.33 16.45
CA VAL A 31 -5.23 16.00 17.09
C VAL A 31 -4.90 15.00 16.01
N GLU A 32 -3.68 14.50 16.04
CA GLU A 32 -3.31 13.31 15.28
C GLU A 32 -3.61 12.10 16.15
N VAL A 33 -4.54 11.26 15.69
CA VAL A 33 -4.85 9.99 16.35
C VAL A 33 -3.92 8.94 15.76
N LEU A 34 -2.90 8.59 16.52
CA LEU A 34 -1.99 7.49 16.16
C LEU A 34 -2.49 6.21 16.85
N THR A 35 -2.79 5.20 16.05
CA THR A 35 -3.14 3.87 16.55
C THR A 35 -1.90 2.98 16.47
N ASN A 36 -1.42 2.51 17.61
CA ASN A 36 -0.36 1.53 17.67
C ASN A 36 -0.93 0.20 18.17
N GLN A 37 -0.49 -0.89 17.57
CA GLN A 37 -0.88 -2.20 18.01
C GLN A 37 0.27 -2.88 18.78
N PHE A 38 -0.11 -3.71 19.76
CA PHE A 38 0.81 -4.44 20.61
C PHE A 38 0.39 -5.89 20.71
N VAL A 39 1.37 -6.77 20.70
CA VAL A 39 1.21 -8.22 20.85
C VAL A 39 1.81 -8.66 22.20
N LEU A 40 1.09 -9.48 22.93
CA LEU A 40 1.60 -10.11 24.15
C LEU A 40 2.43 -11.35 23.76
N SER A 41 3.74 -11.28 23.97
CA SER A 41 4.66 -12.37 23.75
C SER A 41 5.58 -12.55 24.96
N ASN A 42 5.71 -13.77 25.46
CA ASN A 42 6.55 -14.11 26.63
C ASN A 42 6.23 -13.26 27.88
N GLY A 43 4.96 -12.96 28.10
CA GLY A 43 4.51 -12.17 29.25
C GLY A 43 4.78 -10.67 29.17
N LYS A 44 5.25 -10.15 28.01
CA LYS A 44 5.50 -8.73 27.75
C LYS A 44 4.68 -8.25 26.55
N TRP A 45 4.18 -7.03 26.65
CA TRP A 45 3.61 -6.32 25.52
C TRP A 45 4.72 -5.75 24.64
N ASN A 46 4.80 -6.25 23.41
CA ASN A 46 5.75 -5.79 22.41
C ASN A 46 4.99 -5.00 21.35
N TYR A 47 5.58 -3.89 20.89
CA TYR A 47 5.04 -3.13 19.78
C TYR A 47 5.03 -4.01 18.51
N ASP A 48 3.90 -4.06 17.81
CA ASP A 48 3.77 -4.73 16.54
C ASP A 48 3.65 -3.68 15.43
N PRO A 49 4.66 -3.51 14.59
CA PRO A 49 4.67 -2.52 13.52
C PRO A 49 3.92 -2.99 12.26
N SER A 50 3.28 -4.15 12.29
CA SER A 50 2.46 -4.62 11.17
C SER A 50 1.42 -3.59 10.76
N THR A 51 1.26 -3.40 9.47
CA THR A 51 0.49 -2.28 8.91
C THR A 51 -0.51 -2.77 7.87
N VAL A 52 -1.69 -2.18 7.87
CA VAL A 52 -2.67 -2.32 6.78
C VAL A 52 -2.54 -1.11 5.87
N VAL A 53 -2.31 -1.38 4.60
CA VAL A 53 -2.22 -0.38 3.54
C VAL A 53 -3.46 -0.50 2.67
N ASP A 54 -4.36 0.46 2.77
CA ASP A 54 -5.57 0.51 1.97
C ASP A 54 -5.34 1.38 0.73
N LEU A 55 -5.52 0.79 -0.45
CA LEU A 55 -5.40 1.44 -1.74
C LEU A 55 -6.79 1.51 -2.41
N PRO A 56 -7.68 2.40 -1.95
CA PRO A 56 -9.01 2.53 -2.52
C PRO A 56 -8.93 2.95 -3.99
N VAL A 57 -9.76 2.30 -4.81
CA VAL A 57 -9.88 2.59 -6.23
C VAL A 57 -10.56 3.95 -6.42
N GLY A 58 -10.08 4.70 -7.40
CA GLY A 58 -10.68 5.96 -7.80
C GLY A 58 -9.68 7.12 -7.83
N LYS A 59 -9.97 8.03 -8.74
CA LYS A 59 -9.12 9.21 -8.98
C LYS A 59 -9.14 10.19 -7.82
N GLY A 60 -8.07 10.95 -7.67
CA GLY A 60 -8.00 12.10 -6.77
C GLY A 60 -7.49 11.80 -5.36
N ASN A 61 -7.14 10.57 -5.05
CA ASN A 61 -6.42 10.26 -3.83
C ASN A 61 -4.90 10.34 -4.08
N ALA A 62 -4.29 11.44 -3.66
CA ALA A 62 -2.88 11.72 -3.94
C ALA A 62 -1.92 10.70 -3.31
N GLU A 63 -2.24 10.21 -2.10
CA GLU A 63 -1.40 9.23 -1.39
C GLU A 63 -1.42 7.88 -2.11
N VAL A 64 -2.60 7.42 -2.51
CA VAL A 64 -2.75 6.18 -3.28
C VAL A 64 -2.11 6.31 -4.65
N SER A 65 -2.30 7.45 -5.33
CA SER A 65 -1.64 7.71 -6.62
C SER A 65 -0.12 7.69 -6.48
N ALA A 66 0.44 8.25 -5.41
CA ALA A 66 1.88 8.20 -5.16
C ALA A 66 2.38 6.77 -4.91
N PHE A 67 1.59 5.93 -4.23
CA PHE A 67 1.94 4.52 -4.05
C PHE A 67 2.03 3.78 -5.40
N TYR A 68 1.01 3.93 -6.25
CA TYR A 68 1.02 3.35 -7.60
C TYR A 68 2.12 3.94 -8.48
N GLN A 69 2.46 5.22 -8.31
CA GLN A 69 3.56 5.84 -9.03
C GLN A 69 4.91 5.21 -8.69
N LEU A 70 5.15 4.89 -7.42
CA LEU A 70 6.35 4.15 -7.01
C LEU A 70 6.43 2.76 -7.68
N ILE A 71 5.30 2.08 -7.84
CA ILE A 71 5.25 0.82 -8.61
C ILE A 71 5.67 1.06 -10.06
N THR A 72 5.05 2.02 -10.72
CA THR A 72 5.28 2.26 -12.15
C THR A 72 6.70 2.73 -12.43
N ASP A 73 7.26 3.58 -11.59
CA ASP A 73 8.64 4.07 -11.70
C ASP A 73 9.65 2.93 -11.50
N TRP A 74 9.42 2.08 -10.50
CA TRP A 74 10.26 0.91 -10.26
C TRP A 74 10.23 -0.09 -11.43
N VAL A 75 9.05 -0.38 -11.97
CA VAL A 75 8.90 -1.26 -13.15
C VAL A 75 9.63 -0.67 -14.34
N LYS A 76 9.51 0.62 -14.60
CA LYS A 76 10.21 1.30 -15.69
C LYS A 76 11.72 1.19 -15.57
N GLU A 77 12.25 1.28 -14.38
CA GLU A 77 13.69 1.24 -14.12
C GLU A 77 14.25 -0.18 -14.18
N ASN A 78 13.55 -1.15 -13.60
CA ASN A 78 14.06 -2.51 -13.38
C ASN A 78 13.53 -3.53 -14.39
N HIS A 79 12.36 -3.28 -14.99
CA HIS A 79 11.69 -4.15 -15.94
C HIS A 79 11.15 -3.36 -17.15
N PRO A 80 12.05 -2.69 -17.92
CA PRO A 80 11.62 -1.89 -19.08
C PRO A 80 10.89 -2.73 -20.14
N GLU A 81 11.12 -4.05 -20.15
CA GLU A 81 10.41 -4.99 -21.03
C GLU A 81 8.92 -5.13 -20.68
N TYR A 82 8.52 -4.71 -19.50
CA TYR A 82 7.11 -4.72 -19.08
C TYR A 82 6.39 -3.42 -19.42
N VAL A 83 7.14 -2.41 -19.83
CA VAL A 83 6.57 -1.11 -20.16
C VAL A 83 5.68 -1.22 -21.38
N THR A 84 4.48 -0.67 -21.28
CA THR A 84 3.50 -0.71 -22.34
C THR A 84 3.88 0.16 -23.54
N GLY A 85 3.33 -0.15 -24.72
CA GLY A 85 3.57 0.61 -25.95
C GLY A 85 3.07 2.06 -25.90
N TYR A 86 2.27 2.43 -24.92
CA TYR A 86 1.84 3.82 -24.71
C TYR A 86 2.94 4.72 -24.12
N GLY A 87 4.01 4.13 -23.59
CA GLY A 87 5.09 4.90 -22.97
C GLY A 87 4.64 5.77 -21.80
N ASN A 88 3.46 5.49 -21.25
CA ASN A 88 2.83 6.30 -20.25
C ASN A 88 3.31 5.87 -18.85
N ASN A 89 3.84 6.81 -18.09
CA ASN A 89 4.34 6.57 -16.75
C ASN A 89 3.24 6.13 -15.75
N ASP A 90 1.97 6.21 -16.14
CA ASP A 90 0.83 5.85 -15.30
C ASP A 90 0.36 4.40 -15.50
N TYR A 91 1.04 3.63 -16.36
CA TYR A 91 0.55 2.34 -16.81
C TYR A 91 1.67 1.32 -16.99
N TYR A 92 2.10 0.71 -15.92
CA TYR A 92 2.99 -0.44 -16.00
C TYR A 92 2.41 -1.58 -15.19
N TYR A 93 2.44 -2.80 -15.73
CA TYR A 93 1.96 -3.97 -15.02
C TYR A 93 0.46 -3.99 -14.74
N GLY A 94 -0.31 -3.19 -15.43
CA GLY A 94 -1.69 -2.91 -15.07
C GLY A 94 -1.84 -1.90 -13.95
N GLY A 95 -0.80 -1.60 -13.19
CA GLY A 95 -0.85 -0.58 -12.16
C GLY A 95 -1.08 0.81 -12.74
N SER A 96 -2.07 1.53 -12.23
CA SER A 96 -2.42 2.88 -12.69
C SER A 96 -2.45 3.86 -11.54
N ALA A 97 -1.49 4.78 -11.52
CA ALA A 97 -1.47 5.92 -10.60
C ALA A 97 -2.65 6.89 -10.85
N TYR A 98 -3.20 6.91 -12.06
CA TYR A 98 -4.34 7.75 -12.40
C TYR A 98 -5.68 7.17 -11.94
N GLN A 99 -5.85 5.84 -12.06
CA GLN A 99 -7.10 5.15 -11.67
C GLN A 99 -7.05 4.58 -10.25
N ASN A 100 -5.86 4.47 -9.67
CA ASN A 100 -5.61 3.85 -8.37
C ASN A 100 -6.12 2.40 -8.33
N ASN A 101 -5.75 1.63 -9.33
CA ASN A 101 -6.09 0.21 -9.45
C ASN A 101 -5.07 -0.55 -10.30
N PHE A 102 -5.27 -1.86 -10.41
CA PHE A 102 -4.64 -2.67 -11.45
C PHE A 102 -5.65 -2.93 -12.56
N ASP A 103 -5.23 -2.76 -13.81
CA ASP A 103 -6.05 -3.02 -14.99
C ASP A 103 -5.68 -4.38 -15.59
N PHE A 104 -6.55 -5.37 -15.41
CA PHE A 104 -6.35 -6.72 -15.91
C PHE A 104 -7.17 -7.03 -17.17
N ARG A 105 -7.50 -6.00 -17.95
CA ARG A 105 -8.14 -6.18 -19.26
C ARG A 105 -7.14 -6.72 -20.27
N VAL A 106 -7.18 -8.02 -20.53
CA VAL A 106 -6.27 -8.69 -21.48
C VAL A 106 -6.31 -8.06 -22.88
N SER A 107 -7.49 -7.63 -23.34
CA SER A 107 -7.64 -6.95 -24.63
C SER A 107 -6.82 -5.67 -24.75
N GLU A 108 -6.80 -4.86 -23.70
CA GLU A 108 -6.02 -3.62 -23.66
C GLU A 108 -4.51 -3.90 -23.65
N TRP A 109 -4.09 -4.92 -22.95
CA TRP A 109 -2.70 -5.35 -22.91
C TRP A 109 -2.20 -5.81 -24.26
N LYS A 110 -3.01 -6.56 -25.03
CA LYS A 110 -2.72 -6.94 -26.41
C LYS A 110 -2.54 -5.72 -27.31
N ASN A 111 -3.39 -4.72 -27.17
CA ASN A 111 -3.34 -3.50 -27.99
C ASN A 111 -2.06 -2.68 -27.75
N GLN A 112 -1.37 -2.91 -26.65
CA GLN A 112 -0.13 -2.20 -26.33
C GLN A 112 1.12 -2.76 -26.98
N GLY A 113 1.00 -3.85 -27.72
CA GLY A 113 2.07 -4.43 -28.50
C GLY A 113 3.16 -5.19 -27.72
N THR A 114 3.18 -5.07 -26.42
CA THR A 114 4.19 -5.71 -25.54
C THR A 114 4.00 -7.23 -25.47
N TYR A 115 2.78 -7.70 -25.72
CA TYR A 115 2.39 -9.12 -25.59
C TYR A 115 2.04 -9.76 -26.93
N ASN A 116 2.63 -9.26 -28.02
CA ASN A 116 2.40 -9.78 -29.36
C ASN A 116 2.75 -11.27 -29.43
N GLY A 117 1.81 -12.05 -29.97
CA GLY A 117 1.98 -13.50 -30.13
C GLY A 117 1.62 -14.35 -28.90
N MET A 118 1.28 -13.73 -27.76
CA MET A 118 0.79 -14.46 -26.60
C MET A 118 -0.72 -14.72 -26.67
N SER A 119 -1.14 -15.85 -26.12
CA SER A 119 -2.58 -16.11 -25.90
C SER A 119 -3.13 -15.28 -24.73
N ASP A 120 -4.45 -15.10 -24.68
CA ASP A 120 -5.10 -14.39 -23.58
C ASP A 120 -4.82 -15.04 -22.23
N ALA A 121 -4.83 -16.35 -22.18
CA ALA A 121 -4.54 -17.12 -20.98
C ALA A 121 -3.09 -16.95 -20.51
N ASP A 122 -2.13 -16.87 -21.45
CA ASP A 122 -0.72 -16.64 -21.09
C ASP A 122 -0.50 -15.22 -20.57
N ILE A 123 -1.18 -14.23 -21.15
CA ILE A 123 -1.12 -12.85 -20.69
C ILE A 123 -1.72 -12.75 -19.28
N GLU A 124 -2.90 -13.31 -19.04
CA GLU A 124 -3.55 -13.31 -17.74
C GLU A 124 -2.66 -13.97 -16.67
N LYS A 125 -2.12 -15.14 -16.98
CA LYS A 125 -1.18 -15.84 -16.11
C LYS A 125 0.02 -14.97 -15.76
N LEU A 126 0.61 -14.33 -16.76
CA LEU A 126 1.77 -13.45 -16.58
C LEU A 126 1.44 -12.25 -15.68
N MET A 127 0.25 -11.67 -15.82
CA MET A 127 -0.22 -10.57 -14.97
C MET A 127 -0.29 -11.00 -13.50
N TRP A 128 -0.83 -12.18 -13.22
CA TRP A 128 -0.90 -12.73 -11.86
C TRP A 128 0.48 -13.07 -11.28
N GLU A 129 1.40 -13.59 -12.09
CA GLU A 129 2.77 -13.90 -11.66
C GLU A 129 3.55 -12.63 -11.28
N ARG A 130 3.32 -11.55 -12.02
CA ARG A 130 4.02 -10.27 -11.81
C ARG A 130 3.41 -9.41 -10.70
N LEU A 131 2.12 -9.53 -10.44
CA LEU A 131 1.43 -8.68 -9.47
C LEU A 131 2.12 -8.64 -8.09
N PRO A 132 2.57 -9.75 -7.50
CA PRO A 132 3.27 -9.72 -6.22
C PRO A 132 4.58 -8.94 -6.23
N GLU A 133 5.25 -8.81 -7.38
CA GLU A 133 6.52 -8.07 -7.48
C GLU A 133 6.31 -6.55 -7.38
N SER A 134 5.08 -6.08 -7.56
CA SER A 134 4.75 -4.66 -7.61
C SER A 134 4.84 -3.94 -6.27
N PHE A 135 4.63 -4.63 -5.16
CA PHE A 135 4.44 -4.00 -3.86
C PHE A 135 5.70 -3.83 -3.00
N PRO A 136 6.75 -4.68 -3.10
CA PRO A 136 7.91 -4.57 -2.21
C PRO A 136 8.61 -3.21 -2.27
N HIS A 137 8.76 -2.63 -3.47
CA HIS A 137 9.44 -1.34 -3.61
C HIS A 137 8.71 -0.19 -2.90
N PRO A 138 7.41 0.08 -3.16
CA PRO A 138 6.70 1.12 -2.42
C PRO A 138 6.67 0.86 -0.91
N LEU A 139 6.58 -0.38 -0.46
CA LEU A 139 6.67 -0.69 0.97
C LEU A 139 8.04 -0.30 1.54
N GLN A 140 9.13 -0.62 0.86
CA GLN A 140 10.49 -0.25 1.28
C GLN A 140 10.69 1.25 1.32
N VAL A 141 10.14 1.99 0.38
CA VAL A 141 10.26 3.46 0.34
C VAL A 141 9.45 4.11 1.45
N LEU A 142 8.19 3.73 1.60
CA LEU A 142 7.25 4.41 2.49
C LEU A 142 7.41 3.98 3.96
N TYR A 143 7.88 2.75 4.20
CA TYR A 143 8.01 2.17 5.54
C TYR A 143 9.47 1.83 5.91
N SER A 144 10.43 2.49 5.28
CA SER A 144 11.87 2.26 5.49
C SER A 144 12.36 2.46 6.93
N THR A 145 11.60 3.19 7.74
CA THR A 145 11.92 3.48 9.15
C THR A 145 11.35 2.46 10.13
N VAL A 146 10.58 1.49 9.65
CA VAL A 146 10.02 0.43 10.50
C VAL A 146 11.14 -0.53 10.87
N ALA A 147 11.50 -0.51 12.16
CA ALA A 147 12.50 -1.41 12.68
C ALA A 147 11.90 -2.79 12.98
N PRO A 148 12.60 -3.88 12.66
CA PRO A 148 12.17 -5.21 13.07
C PRO A 148 12.12 -5.31 14.59
N VAL A 149 11.13 -6.01 15.11
CA VAL A 149 10.96 -6.30 16.54
C VAL A 149 11.31 -7.77 16.75
N ASP A 150 12.22 -8.04 17.68
CA ASP A 150 12.68 -9.39 17.94
C ASP A 150 11.51 -10.32 18.35
N GLY A 151 11.38 -11.45 17.63
CA GLY A 151 10.33 -12.43 17.86
C GLY A 151 8.93 -12.02 17.35
N ILE A 152 8.82 -10.94 16.59
CA ILE A 152 7.57 -10.51 15.95
C ILE A 152 7.77 -10.41 14.44
N ASP A 153 6.95 -11.10 13.69
CA ASP A 153 6.87 -10.96 12.25
C ASP A 153 6.15 -9.65 11.90
N VAL A 154 6.82 -8.78 11.15
CA VAL A 154 6.19 -7.56 10.63
C VAL A 154 5.42 -7.91 9.37
N ILE A 155 4.11 -7.73 9.40
CA ILE A 155 3.23 -8.07 8.29
C ILE A 155 2.64 -6.80 7.69
N TYR A 156 2.81 -6.65 6.38
CA TYR A 156 2.14 -5.64 5.58
C TYR A 156 0.96 -6.28 4.86
N THR A 157 -0.25 -5.84 5.19
CA THR A 157 -1.48 -6.28 4.53
C THR A 157 -1.93 -5.20 3.58
N ILE A 158 -1.96 -5.46 2.28
CA ILE A 158 -2.30 -4.48 1.25
C ILE A 158 -3.64 -4.85 0.65
N ASN A 159 -4.60 -3.93 0.73
CA ASN A 159 -5.91 -4.03 0.10
C ASN A 159 -5.92 -3.15 -1.15
N PHE A 160 -6.27 -3.70 -2.30
CA PHE A 160 -6.23 -3.03 -3.58
C PHE A 160 -7.33 -3.51 -4.52
N GLY A 161 -7.57 -2.78 -5.61
CA GLY A 161 -8.57 -3.12 -6.60
C GLY A 161 -7.99 -3.60 -7.92
N ILE A 162 -8.63 -4.59 -8.52
CA ILE A 162 -8.36 -5.07 -9.88
C ILE A 162 -9.59 -4.83 -10.73
N TYR A 163 -9.41 -4.20 -11.89
CA TYR A 163 -10.44 -4.00 -12.91
C TYR A 163 -10.26 -4.99 -14.05
N ASP A 164 -11.28 -5.78 -14.34
CA ASP A 164 -11.28 -6.82 -15.39
C ASP A 164 -11.92 -6.39 -16.71
N GLY A 165 -12.44 -5.17 -16.76
CA GLY A 165 -13.17 -4.63 -17.92
C GLY A 165 -14.68 -4.56 -17.71
N SER A 166 -15.22 -5.26 -16.73
CA SER A 166 -16.64 -5.24 -16.36
C SER A 166 -16.86 -4.73 -14.95
N ALA A 167 -16.03 -5.13 -14.01
CA ALA A 167 -16.13 -4.78 -12.61
C ALA A 167 -14.76 -4.55 -11.97
N THR A 168 -14.75 -3.88 -10.84
CA THR A 168 -13.58 -3.81 -9.95
C THR A 168 -13.81 -4.76 -8.78
N THR A 169 -12.86 -5.66 -8.57
CA THR A 169 -12.84 -6.57 -7.43
C THR A 169 -11.77 -6.15 -6.44
N ASN A 170 -12.05 -6.32 -5.14
CA ASN A 170 -11.09 -6.04 -4.08
C ASN A 170 -10.28 -7.29 -3.75
N TRP A 171 -8.99 -7.09 -3.61
CA TRP A 171 -8.02 -8.14 -3.33
C TRP A 171 -7.15 -7.75 -2.14
N THR A 172 -6.58 -8.75 -1.50
CA THR A 172 -5.65 -8.55 -0.39
C THR A 172 -4.40 -9.41 -0.62
N ILE A 173 -3.24 -8.81 -0.40
CA ILE A 173 -1.95 -9.51 -0.41
C ILE A 173 -1.20 -9.19 0.87
N GLN A 174 -0.38 -10.12 1.35
CA GLN A 174 0.44 -9.93 2.54
C GLN A 174 1.92 -10.18 2.24
N TYR A 175 2.75 -9.34 2.86
CA TYR A 175 4.20 -9.47 2.88
C TYR A 175 4.70 -9.56 4.32
N LYS A 176 5.77 -10.32 4.50
CA LYS A 176 6.47 -10.51 5.77
C LYS A 176 7.92 -10.08 5.62
#